data_7f9fd1a3b13f278e90fc954764fd7230
#
_entry.id   7f9fd1a3b13f278e90fc954764fd7230
#
_cell.length_a   1.000
_cell.length_b   1.000
_cell.length_c   1.000
_cell.angle_alpha   90.00
_cell.angle_beta   90.00
_cell.angle_gamma   90.00
#
_symmetry.space_group_name_H-M   'P 1'
#
loop_
_entity.id
_entity.type
_entity.pdbx_description
1 polymer ?
#
loop_
_entity_poly.entity_id
_entity_poly.type
_entity_poly.pdbx_seq_one_letter_code
_entity_poly.pdbx_strand_id
1 'polypeptide(L)'
;MSIPGELERARHLAFAADEVAARDLLLSLMPQIEQADRDDFMLEVFAQLGEIYLVRGANDGVRECIRRIRDCLAIYSGIVAGTMPEAAAQVQMSDAEVAEMICRYSRRAQFLETGLAAAQGDHDGAARALTGLRDIDGDFPTLADEHAYLLTYAQVLCATALCDDDLHVQSVPLWEKVLATLESPGPGTEAAEFLRVTAAIAYGRFSVETGRLPEARPWLQRAGARAQANGWELATARTQLERATASWAARDKVTAERLISEAYPVIARHARAHDASRCLLYLGLNRMATGALEAANECWEHAERYWRDLGKPLHLHRILLQRSWIEVFRGRFAEAVELIAQARECLDSSPRSSWLQYARLDSQLGTVWRADALTDLGFDGAGDPSDTWREAEARNAASLGVIRGEVDSSQHRRAVAKFEQAAELKVPAALAVDSVRYSIADADARSRWATYVSAPLLAGAFAVAWEWENTELVSELIEYHSARGTFSTAPAQRETDDWASTATAPVVAEADSNPALAAAGATSPFRPGRPTLTRLGPLPPLQMQPDAPTIMSHYRALALQRYGCDVTAAEPAWSTWP
;
A
#
# COMPACT_ATOMS: atom_id res chain seq x y z
N MET A 1 24.32 26.99 -26.92
CA MET A 1 23.14 27.20 -26.07
C MET A 1 23.60 27.77 -24.74
N SER A 2 22.77 28.52 -24.02
CA SER A 2 23.15 29.07 -22.70
C SER A 2 23.04 27.99 -21.62
N ILE A 3 23.87 28.05 -20.57
CA ILE A 3 23.83 27.11 -19.45
C ILE A 3 22.39 27.00 -18.86
N PRO A 4 21.65 28.10 -18.60
CA PRO A 4 20.29 28.01 -18.14
C PRO A 4 19.36 27.22 -19.06
N GLY A 5 19.49 27.41 -20.39
CA GLY A 5 18.66 26.67 -21.36
C GLY A 5 18.94 25.17 -21.38
N GLU A 6 20.19 24.76 -21.16
CA GLU A 6 20.54 23.33 -21.08
C GLU A 6 20.08 22.71 -19.73
N LEU A 7 20.11 23.47 -18.63
CA LEU A 7 19.55 23.04 -17.34
C LEU A 7 18.04 22.82 -17.44
N GLU A 8 17.31 23.71 -18.13
CA GLU A 8 15.88 23.56 -18.39
C GLU A 8 15.59 22.34 -19.28
N ARG A 9 16.42 22.13 -20.30
CA ARG A 9 16.32 20.95 -21.16
C ARG A 9 16.57 19.65 -20.40
N ALA A 10 17.52 19.63 -19.47
CA ALA A 10 17.75 18.47 -18.61
C ALA A 10 16.52 18.15 -17.73
N ARG A 11 15.87 19.19 -17.20
CA ARG A 11 14.61 19.05 -16.43
C ARG A 11 13.48 18.49 -17.28
N HIS A 12 13.32 19.00 -18.50
CA HIS A 12 12.32 18.49 -19.46
C HIS A 12 12.55 16.99 -19.76
N LEU A 13 13.79 16.56 -20.01
CA LEU A 13 14.14 15.16 -20.20
C LEU A 13 13.81 14.32 -18.97
N ALA A 14 14.06 14.82 -17.76
CA ALA A 14 13.72 14.13 -16.52
C ALA A 14 12.20 13.95 -16.35
N PHE A 15 11.38 14.94 -16.69
CA PHE A 15 9.92 14.82 -16.67
C PHE A 15 9.40 13.82 -17.71
N ALA A 16 10.06 13.72 -18.85
CA ALA A 16 9.79 12.71 -19.87
C ALA A 16 10.29 11.30 -19.50
N ALA A 17 10.90 11.13 -18.32
CA ALA A 17 11.53 9.90 -17.84
C ALA A 17 12.74 9.43 -18.69
N ASP A 18 13.42 10.35 -19.38
CA ASP A 18 14.73 10.12 -20.01
C ASP A 18 15.86 10.56 -19.08
N GLU A 19 15.91 9.93 -17.88
CA GLU A 19 16.85 10.30 -16.84
C GLU A 19 18.32 10.06 -17.22
N VAL A 20 18.58 9.14 -18.17
CA VAL A 20 19.94 8.87 -18.64
C VAL A 20 20.43 10.07 -19.45
N ALA A 21 19.64 10.53 -20.42
CA ALA A 21 19.99 11.71 -21.21
C ALA A 21 20.04 12.99 -20.34
N ALA A 22 19.11 13.13 -19.40
CA ALA A 22 19.13 14.26 -18.46
C ALA A 22 20.41 14.28 -17.62
N ARG A 23 20.77 13.14 -17.02
CA ARG A 23 22.01 12.99 -16.22
C ARG A 23 23.25 13.31 -17.05
N ASP A 24 23.37 12.71 -18.23
CA ASP A 24 24.55 12.85 -19.09
C ASP A 24 24.71 14.31 -19.56
N LEU A 25 23.59 14.99 -19.84
CA LEU A 25 23.57 16.42 -20.14
C LEU A 25 24.06 17.24 -18.94
N LEU A 26 23.52 17.02 -17.74
CA LEU A 26 23.91 17.72 -16.51
C LEU A 26 25.42 17.55 -16.22
N LEU A 27 25.95 16.33 -16.33
CA LEU A 27 27.35 16.05 -16.11
C LEU A 27 28.25 16.75 -17.16
N SER A 28 27.78 16.85 -18.42
CA SER A 28 28.51 17.53 -19.46
C SER A 28 28.61 19.03 -19.27
N LEU A 29 27.69 19.64 -18.50
CA LEU A 29 27.69 21.07 -18.20
C LEU A 29 28.70 21.47 -17.12
N MET A 30 29.06 20.56 -16.21
CA MET A 30 29.87 20.88 -15.03
C MET A 30 31.19 21.61 -15.39
N PRO A 31 32.02 21.18 -16.37
CA PRO A 31 33.24 21.88 -16.69
C PRO A 31 33.02 23.32 -17.22
N GLN A 32 31.90 23.56 -17.92
CA GLN A 32 31.54 24.88 -18.42
C GLN A 32 31.08 25.80 -17.27
N ILE A 33 30.36 25.24 -16.29
CA ILE A 33 29.90 25.96 -15.12
C ILE A 33 31.10 26.33 -14.24
N GLU A 34 32.04 25.41 -14.04
CA GLU A 34 33.32 25.69 -13.33
C GLU A 34 34.12 26.81 -13.99
N GLN A 35 34.22 26.80 -15.32
CA GLN A 35 34.89 27.87 -16.05
C GLN A 35 34.18 29.23 -15.97
N ALA A 36 32.85 29.20 -15.77
CA ALA A 36 32.05 30.40 -15.64
C ALA A 36 32.00 30.94 -14.20
N ASP A 37 32.58 30.22 -13.23
CA ASP A 37 32.59 30.54 -11.80
C ASP A 37 31.18 30.84 -11.26
N ARG A 38 30.20 29.93 -11.59
CA ARG A 38 28.77 30.09 -11.30
C ARG A 38 28.26 28.95 -10.42
N ASP A 39 28.51 29.10 -9.13
CA ASP A 39 28.08 28.12 -8.10
C ASP A 39 26.58 27.90 -8.07
N ASP A 40 25.77 28.90 -8.36
CA ASP A 40 24.30 28.78 -8.45
C ASP A 40 23.88 27.77 -9.53
N PHE A 41 24.54 27.72 -10.67
CA PHE A 41 24.28 26.70 -11.69
C PHE A 41 24.81 25.33 -11.27
N MET A 42 25.93 25.26 -10.54
CA MET A 42 26.43 24.00 -10.00
C MET A 42 25.47 23.40 -8.95
N LEU A 43 24.90 24.23 -8.08
CA LEU A 43 23.86 23.84 -7.14
C LEU A 43 22.61 23.32 -7.85
N GLU A 44 22.21 23.96 -8.97
CA GLU A 44 21.10 23.48 -9.79
C GLU A 44 21.39 22.10 -10.40
N VAL A 45 22.62 21.87 -10.89
CA VAL A 45 23.04 20.54 -11.37
C VAL A 45 22.91 19.50 -10.28
N PHE A 46 23.42 19.75 -9.07
CA PHE A 46 23.33 18.80 -7.97
C PHE A 46 21.87 18.56 -7.53
N ALA A 47 21.03 19.59 -7.52
CA ALA A 47 19.62 19.46 -7.18
C ALA A 47 18.88 18.56 -8.19
N GLN A 48 19.07 18.79 -9.50
CA GLN A 48 18.45 17.97 -10.55
C GLN A 48 19.01 16.53 -10.57
N LEU A 49 20.34 16.35 -10.40
CA LEU A 49 20.93 15.02 -10.27
C LEU A 49 20.37 14.27 -9.07
N GLY A 50 20.20 14.96 -7.93
CA GLY A 50 19.60 14.40 -6.73
C GLY A 50 18.17 13.91 -6.99
N GLU A 51 17.35 14.65 -7.72
CA GLU A 51 15.99 14.25 -8.11
C GLU A 51 16.01 13.04 -9.05
N ILE A 52 16.91 13.00 -10.03
CA ILE A 52 17.08 11.85 -10.93
C ILE A 52 17.48 10.60 -10.14
N TYR A 53 18.45 10.72 -9.24
CA TYR A 53 18.89 9.60 -8.41
C TYR A 53 17.80 9.12 -7.45
N LEU A 54 17.01 10.04 -6.90
CA LEU A 54 15.87 9.70 -6.04
C LEU A 54 14.84 8.85 -6.78
N VAL A 55 14.43 9.27 -7.97
CA VAL A 55 13.47 8.55 -8.82
C VAL A 55 14.02 7.18 -9.26
N ARG A 56 15.34 7.06 -9.42
CA ARG A 56 16.04 5.81 -9.79
C ARG A 56 16.34 4.91 -8.59
N GLY A 57 16.10 5.35 -7.36
CA GLY A 57 16.44 4.61 -6.14
C GLY A 57 17.96 4.54 -5.87
N ALA A 58 18.75 5.41 -6.49
CA ALA A 58 20.20 5.50 -6.27
C ALA A 58 20.53 6.31 -5.02
N ASN A 59 20.21 5.77 -3.84
CA ASN A 59 20.23 6.46 -2.56
C ASN A 59 21.59 7.11 -2.22
N ASP A 60 22.70 6.48 -2.58
CA ASP A 60 24.04 7.04 -2.33
C ASP A 60 24.30 8.27 -3.18
N GLY A 61 23.82 8.27 -4.44
CA GLY A 61 23.86 9.44 -5.31
C GLY A 61 23.05 10.62 -4.73
N VAL A 62 21.88 10.34 -4.17
CA VAL A 62 21.06 11.36 -3.49
C VAL A 62 21.82 11.96 -2.29
N ARG A 63 22.41 11.11 -1.44
CA ARG A 63 23.20 11.57 -0.26
C ARG A 63 24.38 12.44 -0.69
N GLU A 64 25.08 12.06 -1.75
CA GLU A 64 26.20 12.85 -2.25
C GLU A 64 25.73 14.21 -2.78
N CYS A 65 24.63 14.26 -3.52
CA CYS A 65 24.07 15.54 -3.99
C CYS A 65 23.66 16.43 -2.81
N ILE A 66 22.97 15.91 -1.81
CA ILE A 66 22.61 16.64 -0.58
C ILE A 66 23.88 17.19 0.10
N ARG A 67 24.90 16.35 0.27
CA ARG A 67 26.18 16.75 0.88
C ARG A 67 26.82 17.90 0.10
N ARG A 68 26.95 17.78 -1.23
CA ARG A 68 27.53 18.83 -2.09
C ARG A 68 26.78 20.14 -2.00
N ILE A 69 25.45 20.10 -2.01
CA ILE A 69 24.63 21.29 -1.84
C ILE A 69 24.91 21.93 -0.47
N ARG A 70 24.88 21.15 0.61
CA ARG A 70 25.09 21.66 1.97
C ARG A 70 26.49 22.21 2.20
N ASP A 71 27.53 21.56 1.66
CA ASP A 71 28.92 22.04 1.75
C ASP A 71 29.07 23.41 1.10
N CYS A 72 28.51 23.60 -0.10
CA CYS A 72 28.49 24.88 -0.78
C CYS A 72 27.72 25.96 0.00
N LEU A 73 26.50 25.62 0.47
CA LEU A 73 25.69 26.56 1.27
C LEU A 73 26.35 26.95 2.59
N ALA A 74 27.14 26.08 3.21
CA ALA A 74 27.88 26.39 4.43
C ALA A 74 28.95 27.47 4.19
N ILE A 75 29.62 27.43 3.02
CA ILE A 75 30.58 28.45 2.62
C ILE A 75 29.87 29.80 2.46
N TYR A 76 28.77 29.85 1.69
CA TYR A 76 28.02 31.10 1.47
C TYR A 76 27.39 31.64 2.77
N SER A 77 26.91 30.76 3.66
CA SER A 77 26.43 31.17 4.99
C SER A 77 27.57 31.77 5.84
N GLY A 78 28.78 31.23 5.74
CA GLY A 78 29.98 31.79 6.38
C GLY A 78 30.35 33.16 5.81
N ILE A 79 30.19 33.36 4.50
CA ILE A 79 30.41 34.67 3.85
C ILE A 79 29.41 35.71 4.36
N VAL A 80 28.11 35.38 4.38
CA VAL A 80 27.05 36.26 4.89
C VAL A 80 27.27 36.58 6.38
N ALA A 81 27.73 35.60 7.16
CA ALA A 81 28.05 35.79 8.57
C ALA A 81 29.38 36.56 8.82
N GLY A 82 30.11 36.89 7.76
CA GLY A 82 31.38 37.61 7.87
C GLY A 82 32.56 36.77 8.43
N THR A 83 32.42 35.47 8.48
CA THR A 83 33.45 34.55 8.97
C THR A 83 34.46 34.14 7.92
N MET A 84 34.21 34.47 6.64
CA MET A 84 35.05 34.14 5.45
C MET A 84 35.34 35.38 4.58
N PRO A 85 36.06 36.38 5.04
CA PRO A 85 36.27 37.64 4.34
C PRO A 85 37.03 37.48 3.03
N GLU A 86 37.97 36.52 2.93
CA GLU A 86 38.72 36.25 1.68
C GLU A 86 37.83 35.68 0.58
N ALA A 87 36.92 34.78 0.93
CA ALA A 87 35.94 34.22 -0.01
C ALA A 87 34.89 35.27 -0.42
N ALA A 88 34.46 36.13 0.54
CA ALA A 88 33.52 37.22 0.24
C ALA A 88 34.00 38.17 -0.84
N ALA A 89 35.31 38.44 -0.90
CA ALA A 89 35.93 39.32 -1.92
C ALA A 89 35.87 38.73 -3.36
N GLN A 90 35.61 37.45 -3.50
CA GLN A 90 35.55 36.75 -4.80
C GLN A 90 34.09 36.58 -5.30
N VAL A 91 33.08 36.74 -4.42
CA VAL A 91 31.68 36.57 -4.81
C VAL A 91 31.21 37.73 -5.66
N GLN A 92 30.69 37.40 -6.85
CA GLN A 92 30.16 38.39 -7.81
C GLN A 92 28.66 38.71 -7.59
N MET A 93 27.95 37.91 -6.79
CA MET A 93 26.55 38.07 -6.47
C MET A 93 26.36 39.12 -5.36
N SER A 94 25.24 39.85 -5.39
CA SER A 94 24.85 40.73 -4.31
C SER A 94 24.39 39.90 -3.07
N ASP A 95 24.38 40.52 -1.89
CA ASP A 95 23.95 39.87 -0.65
C ASP A 95 22.51 39.33 -0.76
N ALA A 96 21.63 40.04 -1.49
CA ALA A 96 20.25 39.60 -1.73
C ALA A 96 20.17 38.34 -2.62
N GLU A 97 20.97 38.28 -3.69
CA GLU A 97 21.05 37.09 -4.55
C GLU A 97 21.66 35.90 -3.81
N VAL A 98 22.66 36.13 -2.98
CA VAL A 98 23.25 35.08 -2.13
C VAL A 98 22.21 34.55 -1.12
N ALA A 99 21.46 35.45 -0.47
CA ALA A 99 20.42 35.04 0.47
C ALA A 99 19.29 34.24 -0.21
N GLU A 100 18.85 34.66 -1.38
CA GLU A 100 17.85 33.95 -2.19
C GLU A 100 18.38 32.56 -2.63
N MET A 101 19.63 32.47 -3.09
CA MET A 101 20.28 31.23 -3.46
C MET A 101 20.38 30.26 -2.26
N ILE A 102 20.80 30.74 -1.09
CA ILE A 102 20.86 29.92 0.13
C ILE A 102 19.46 29.37 0.46
N CYS A 103 18.45 30.21 0.45
CA CYS A 103 17.07 29.79 0.73
C CYS A 103 16.59 28.74 -0.26
N ARG A 104 16.78 28.98 -1.58
CA ARG A 104 16.35 28.09 -2.66
C ARG A 104 16.95 26.70 -2.51
N TYR A 105 18.27 26.61 -2.43
CA TYR A 105 18.96 25.33 -2.40
C TYR A 105 18.92 24.62 -1.04
N SER A 106 18.69 25.35 0.05
CA SER A 106 18.32 24.74 1.34
C SER A 106 16.99 24.00 1.23
N ARG A 107 15.97 24.59 0.58
CA ARG A 107 14.69 23.94 0.30
C ARG A 107 14.84 22.72 -0.60
N ARG A 108 15.67 22.81 -1.66
CA ARG A 108 15.97 21.69 -2.57
C ARG A 108 16.68 20.54 -1.84
N ALA A 109 17.69 20.83 -1.02
CA ALA A 109 18.37 19.82 -0.21
C ALA A 109 17.41 19.14 0.78
N GLN A 110 16.56 19.91 1.43
CA GLN A 110 15.58 19.40 2.38
C GLN A 110 14.49 18.56 1.70
N PHE A 111 14.09 18.93 0.47
CA PHE A 111 13.21 18.12 -0.35
C PHE A 111 13.84 16.76 -0.70
N LEU A 112 15.11 16.75 -1.12
CA LEU A 112 15.83 15.50 -1.42
C LEU A 112 15.98 14.62 -0.18
N GLU A 113 16.22 15.21 0.99
CA GLU A 113 16.29 14.49 2.26
C GLU A 113 14.94 13.86 2.63
N THR A 114 13.86 14.62 2.47
CA THR A 114 12.49 14.11 2.68
C THR A 114 12.20 12.93 1.76
N GLY A 115 12.49 13.07 0.47
CA GLY A 115 12.27 12.01 -0.52
C GLY A 115 13.13 10.78 -0.26
N LEU A 116 14.39 10.96 0.15
CA LEU A 116 15.30 9.86 0.49
C LEU A 116 14.81 9.07 1.71
N ALA A 117 14.41 9.77 2.78
CA ALA A 117 13.86 9.14 3.98
C ALA A 117 12.56 8.38 3.65
N ALA A 118 11.67 8.98 2.86
CA ALA A 118 10.44 8.33 2.38
C ALA A 118 10.74 7.07 1.55
N ALA A 119 11.67 7.14 0.58
CA ALA A 119 12.05 5.99 -0.25
C ALA A 119 12.66 4.83 0.57
N GLN A 120 13.37 5.15 1.65
CA GLN A 120 13.94 4.17 2.59
C GLN A 120 12.89 3.67 3.60
N GLY A 121 11.71 4.29 3.59
CA GLY A 121 10.63 3.99 4.51
C GLY A 121 10.92 4.45 5.94
N ASP A 122 11.85 5.35 6.16
CA ASP A 122 12.02 6.07 7.43
C ASP A 122 10.95 7.17 7.54
N HIS A 123 9.74 6.76 7.93
CA HIS A 123 8.59 7.68 8.00
C HIS A 123 8.78 8.79 9.02
N ASP A 124 9.43 8.50 10.14
CA ASP A 124 9.74 9.52 11.17
C ASP A 124 10.77 10.51 10.66
N GLY A 125 11.82 10.03 9.99
CA GLY A 125 12.81 10.86 9.31
C GLY A 125 12.17 11.72 8.24
N ALA A 126 11.31 11.13 7.39
CA ALA A 126 10.58 11.83 6.35
C ALA A 126 9.66 12.93 6.92
N ALA A 127 8.95 12.65 8.01
CA ALA A 127 8.09 13.63 8.68
C ALA A 127 8.89 14.79 9.27
N ARG A 128 10.04 14.51 9.91
CA ARG A 128 10.96 15.57 10.40
C ARG A 128 11.52 16.41 9.27
N ALA A 129 11.98 15.77 8.18
CA ALA A 129 12.51 16.46 7.02
C ALA A 129 11.45 17.32 6.32
N LEU A 130 10.21 16.80 6.19
CA LEU A 130 9.08 17.55 5.64
C LEU A 130 8.73 18.78 6.48
N THR A 131 8.80 18.65 7.81
CA THR A 131 8.63 19.79 8.72
C THR A 131 9.74 20.81 8.51
N GLY A 132 10.99 20.37 8.43
CA GLY A 132 12.12 21.24 8.12
C GLY A 132 11.97 21.97 6.78
N LEU A 133 11.46 21.29 5.73
CA LEU A 133 11.19 21.92 4.43
C LEU A 133 10.14 23.04 4.55
N ARG A 134 9.10 22.83 5.33
CA ARG A 134 8.05 23.84 5.56
C ARG A 134 8.56 25.05 6.34
N ASP A 135 9.43 24.80 7.30
CA ASP A 135 9.86 25.78 8.30
C ASP A 135 11.13 26.56 7.87
N ILE A 136 11.65 26.36 6.64
CA ILE A 136 12.77 27.16 6.11
C ILE A 136 12.31 28.59 5.90
N ASP A 137 12.83 29.48 6.74
CA ASP A 137 12.57 30.92 6.68
C ASP A 137 13.11 31.55 5.37
N GLY A 138 12.44 32.53 4.88
CA GLY A 138 12.83 33.35 3.74
C GLY A 138 11.61 33.76 2.93
N ASP A 139 11.21 35.01 3.07
CA ASP A 139 10.12 35.61 2.28
C ASP A 139 10.67 36.13 0.94
N PHE A 140 10.91 35.18 0.02
CA PHE A 140 11.30 35.49 -1.35
C PHE A 140 10.11 35.18 -2.28
N PRO A 141 9.35 36.20 -2.71
CA PRO A 141 8.22 36.00 -3.61
C PRO A 141 8.56 35.24 -4.89
N THR A 142 9.79 35.42 -5.38
CA THR A 142 10.32 34.71 -6.56
C THR A 142 10.42 33.20 -6.38
N LEU A 143 10.52 32.71 -5.14
CA LEU A 143 10.64 31.28 -4.81
C LEU A 143 9.30 30.67 -4.35
N ALA A 144 8.23 31.44 -4.27
CA ALA A 144 6.96 30.96 -3.69
C ALA A 144 6.39 29.76 -4.45
N ASP A 145 6.34 29.82 -5.77
CA ASP A 145 5.80 28.74 -6.62
C ASP A 145 6.69 27.49 -6.56
N GLU A 146 8.03 27.65 -6.59
CA GLU A 146 8.97 26.54 -6.44
C GLU A 146 8.85 25.89 -5.07
N HIS A 147 8.71 26.68 -4.01
CA HIS A 147 8.53 26.15 -2.67
C HIS A 147 7.21 25.36 -2.54
N ALA A 148 6.11 25.89 -3.05
CA ALA A 148 4.83 25.20 -3.08
C ALA A 148 4.91 23.86 -3.85
N TYR A 149 5.62 23.86 -4.99
CA TYR A 149 5.90 22.66 -5.77
C TYR A 149 6.68 21.61 -4.95
N LEU A 150 7.81 22.00 -4.36
CA LEU A 150 8.67 21.09 -3.57
C LEU A 150 7.93 20.53 -2.36
N LEU A 151 7.21 21.37 -1.63
CA LEU A 151 6.44 20.96 -0.46
C LEU A 151 5.34 19.97 -0.82
N THR A 152 4.57 20.26 -1.87
CA THR A 152 3.48 19.37 -2.32
C THR A 152 4.05 18.06 -2.86
N TYR A 153 5.13 18.10 -3.61
CA TYR A 153 5.76 16.87 -4.12
C TYR A 153 6.36 16.02 -2.98
N ALA A 154 6.99 16.63 -1.98
CA ALA A 154 7.45 15.93 -0.78
C ALA A 154 6.28 15.25 -0.02
N GLN A 155 5.13 15.91 0.09
CA GLN A 155 3.93 15.32 0.67
C GLN A 155 3.43 14.10 -0.13
N VAL A 156 3.44 14.17 -1.47
CA VAL A 156 3.10 13.02 -2.33
C VAL A 156 4.06 11.85 -2.12
N LEU A 157 5.38 12.11 -2.02
CA LEU A 157 6.38 11.07 -1.78
C LEU A 157 6.18 10.40 -0.41
N CYS A 158 5.98 11.19 0.64
CA CYS A 158 5.71 10.68 1.99
C CYS A 158 4.40 9.87 2.04
N ALA A 159 3.32 10.39 1.45
CA ALA A 159 2.03 9.70 1.42
C ALA A 159 2.10 8.37 0.64
N THR A 160 2.82 8.35 -0.49
CA THR A 160 3.03 7.14 -1.28
C THR A 160 3.85 6.10 -0.51
N ALA A 161 4.92 6.52 0.18
CA ALA A 161 5.74 5.62 1.00
C ALA A 161 4.95 5.00 2.16
N LEU A 162 4.07 5.77 2.80
CA LEU A 162 3.16 5.25 3.82
C LEU A 162 2.20 4.20 3.23
N CYS A 163 1.64 4.44 2.04
CA CYS A 163 0.78 3.47 1.37
C CYS A 163 1.53 2.18 1.00
N ASP A 164 2.79 2.28 0.59
CA ASP A 164 3.63 1.11 0.29
C ASP A 164 3.84 0.20 1.51
N ASP A 165 3.83 0.78 2.70
CA ASP A 165 3.97 0.06 3.98
C ASP A 165 2.62 -0.22 4.68
N ASP A 166 1.48 -0.17 3.97
CA ASP A 166 0.11 -0.38 4.48
C ASP A 166 -0.37 0.65 5.53
N LEU A 167 0.30 1.78 5.63
CA LEU A 167 -0.04 2.86 6.56
C LEU A 167 -0.96 3.90 5.91
N HIS A 168 -1.99 3.46 5.20
CA HIS A 168 -2.89 4.30 4.42
C HIS A 168 -3.53 5.42 5.26
N VAL A 169 -3.94 5.10 6.49
CA VAL A 169 -4.56 6.09 7.39
C VAL A 169 -3.61 7.21 7.76
N GLN A 170 -2.35 6.89 8.01
CA GLN A 170 -1.33 7.89 8.33
C GLN A 170 -1.02 8.80 7.13
N SER A 171 -1.32 8.35 5.91
CA SER A 171 -1.13 9.15 4.70
C SER A 171 -2.23 10.21 4.47
N VAL A 172 -3.40 10.05 5.11
CA VAL A 172 -4.58 10.90 4.89
C VAL A 172 -4.32 12.39 5.09
N PRO A 173 -3.69 12.86 6.19
CA PRO A 173 -3.44 14.28 6.38
C PRO A 173 -2.50 14.89 5.32
N LEU A 174 -1.67 14.05 4.68
CA LEU A 174 -0.81 14.47 3.58
C LEU A 174 -1.63 14.63 2.29
N TRP A 175 -2.53 13.67 2.01
CA TRP A 175 -3.42 13.74 0.86
C TRP A 175 -4.34 14.95 0.92
N GLU A 176 -4.89 15.29 2.09
CA GLU A 176 -5.71 16.49 2.27
C GLU A 176 -4.98 17.78 1.84
N LYS A 177 -3.71 17.92 2.26
CA LYS A 177 -2.88 19.07 1.89
C LYS A 177 -2.57 19.09 0.39
N VAL A 178 -2.22 17.93 -0.19
CA VAL A 178 -1.96 17.78 -1.62
C VAL A 178 -3.18 18.18 -2.43
N LEU A 179 -4.37 17.68 -2.07
CA LEU A 179 -5.61 17.96 -2.77
C LEU A 179 -5.97 19.44 -2.71
N ALA A 180 -5.85 20.07 -1.54
CA ALA A 180 -6.11 21.50 -1.38
C ALA A 180 -5.19 22.36 -2.29
N THR A 181 -3.93 21.94 -2.47
CA THR A 181 -3.01 22.62 -3.38
C THR A 181 -3.37 22.39 -4.85
N LEU A 182 -3.76 21.16 -5.23
CA LEU A 182 -4.09 20.82 -6.61
C LEU A 182 -5.41 21.43 -7.10
N GLU A 183 -6.34 21.72 -6.20
CA GLU A 183 -7.61 22.41 -6.51
C GLU A 183 -7.42 23.90 -6.78
N SER A 184 -6.33 24.47 -6.28
CA SER A 184 -6.01 25.88 -6.54
C SER A 184 -5.50 26.06 -7.97
N PRO A 185 -5.87 27.16 -8.66
CA PRO A 185 -5.31 27.49 -9.96
C PRO A 185 -3.82 27.80 -9.79
N GLY A 186 -2.98 26.84 -10.15
CA GLY A 186 -1.53 26.98 -10.10
C GLY A 186 -0.94 27.51 -11.42
N PRO A 187 0.37 27.83 -11.43
CA PRO A 187 1.06 28.27 -12.63
C PRO A 187 0.96 27.21 -13.74
N GLY A 188 0.84 27.66 -14.98
CA GLY A 188 0.81 26.80 -16.17
C GLY A 188 2.20 26.28 -16.59
N THR A 189 3.09 26.03 -15.63
CA THR A 189 4.45 25.53 -15.90
C THR A 189 4.45 24.02 -16.07
N GLU A 190 5.44 23.50 -16.81
CA GLU A 190 5.62 22.05 -16.99
C GLU A 190 5.80 21.33 -15.65
N ALA A 191 6.54 21.90 -14.72
CA ALA A 191 6.72 21.35 -13.37
C ALA A 191 5.38 21.21 -12.62
N ALA A 192 4.49 22.21 -12.69
CA ALA A 192 3.17 22.14 -12.09
C ALA A 192 2.29 21.06 -12.75
N GLU A 193 2.38 20.90 -14.07
CA GLU A 193 1.68 19.83 -14.78
C GLU A 193 2.23 18.44 -14.40
N PHE A 194 3.55 18.30 -14.28
CA PHE A 194 4.18 17.07 -13.83
C PHE A 194 3.73 16.68 -12.42
N LEU A 195 3.69 17.65 -11.49
CA LEU A 195 3.19 17.44 -10.14
C LEU A 195 1.72 17.00 -10.15
N ARG A 196 0.87 17.66 -10.94
CA ARG A 196 -0.57 17.30 -11.05
C ARG A 196 -0.75 15.87 -11.54
N VAL A 197 0.03 15.44 -12.54
CA VAL A 197 -0.04 14.07 -13.07
C VAL A 197 0.45 13.07 -12.01
N THR A 198 1.61 13.32 -11.41
CA THR A 198 2.22 12.44 -10.41
C THR A 198 1.32 12.28 -9.18
N ALA A 199 0.82 13.39 -8.65
CA ALA A 199 -0.09 13.38 -7.50
C ALA A 199 -1.42 12.70 -7.82
N ALA A 200 -1.98 12.93 -9.03
CA ALA A 200 -3.24 12.29 -9.43
C ALA A 200 -3.10 10.77 -9.61
N ILE A 201 -1.96 10.28 -10.11
CA ILE A 201 -1.66 8.84 -10.18
C ILE A 201 -1.57 8.25 -8.76
N ALA A 202 -0.79 8.89 -7.88
CA ALA A 202 -0.56 8.41 -6.53
C ALA A 202 -1.84 8.44 -5.66
N TYR A 203 -2.62 9.51 -5.74
CA TYR A 203 -3.91 9.60 -5.06
C TYR A 203 -4.95 8.64 -5.66
N GLY A 204 -4.95 8.45 -6.98
CA GLY A 204 -5.76 7.43 -7.63
C GLY A 204 -5.45 6.01 -7.11
N ARG A 205 -4.17 5.69 -6.96
CA ARG A 205 -3.71 4.44 -6.34
C ARG A 205 -4.23 4.32 -4.89
N PHE A 206 -3.99 5.33 -4.06
CA PHE A 206 -4.49 5.37 -2.67
C PHE A 206 -6.01 5.14 -2.62
N SER A 207 -6.78 5.75 -3.51
CA SER A 207 -8.24 5.58 -3.58
C SER A 207 -8.64 4.16 -3.99
N VAL A 208 -7.89 3.51 -4.89
CA VAL A 208 -8.11 2.09 -5.24
C VAL A 208 -7.80 1.19 -4.05
N GLU A 209 -6.64 1.36 -3.42
CA GLU A 209 -6.19 0.54 -2.30
C GLU A 209 -7.09 0.67 -1.07
N THR A 210 -7.74 1.81 -0.89
CA THR A 210 -8.74 2.05 0.16
C THR A 210 -10.18 1.78 -0.26
N GLY A 211 -10.41 1.13 -1.41
CA GLY A 211 -11.74 0.71 -1.89
C GLY A 211 -12.63 1.83 -2.42
N ARG A 212 -12.09 3.04 -2.65
CA ARG A 212 -12.81 4.23 -3.14
C ARG A 212 -12.73 4.34 -4.66
N LEU A 213 -13.18 3.28 -5.36
CA LEU A 213 -13.09 3.18 -6.82
C LEU A 213 -13.78 4.31 -7.59
N PRO A 214 -14.98 4.80 -7.18
CA PRO A 214 -15.61 5.94 -7.84
C PRO A 214 -14.78 7.23 -7.77
N GLU A 215 -14.04 7.45 -6.69
CA GLU A 215 -13.14 8.60 -6.54
C GLU A 215 -11.85 8.45 -7.36
N ALA A 216 -11.29 7.24 -7.43
CA ALA A 216 -10.08 6.97 -8.20
C ALA A 216 -10.24 7.29 -9.70
N ARG A 217 -11.40 6.94 -10.28
CA ARG A 217 -11.64 7.02 -11.72
C ARG A 217 -11.39 8.41 -12.33
N PRO A 218 -11.99 9.52 -11.83
CA PRO A 218 -11.78 10.83 -12.43
C PRO A 218 -10.33 11.32 -12.29
N TRP A 219 -9.63 10.97 -11.20
CA TRP A 219 -8.23 11.32 -11.03
C TRP A 219 -7.34 10.61 -12.04
N LEU A 220 -7.51 9.31 -12.22
CA LEU A 220 -6.74 8.53 -13.18
C LEU A 220 -7.07 8.90 -14.63
N GLN A 221 -8.32 9.25 -14.95
CA GLN A 221 -8.67 9.74 -16.28
C GLN A 221 -7.98 11.07 -16.61
N ARG A 222 -8.01 12.04 -15.68
CA ARG A 222 -7.33 13.33 -15.86
C ARG A 222 -5.81 13.15 -15.96
N ALA A 223 -5.21 12.31 -15.10
CA ALA A 223 -3.78 12.03 -15.14
C ALA A 223 -3.36 11.46 -16.49
N GLY A 224 -4.09 10.47 -17.02
CA GLY A 224 -3.79 9.86 -18.30
C GLY A 224 -3.91 10.85 -19.47
N ALA A 225 -4.96 11.66 -19.51
CA ALA A 225 -5.14 12.68 -20.54
C ALA A 225 -4.02 13.73 -20.54
N ARG A 226 -3.60 14.20 -19.35
CA ARG A 226 -2.49 15.16 -19.20
C ARG A 226 -1.15 14.54 -19.56
N ALA A 227 -0.87 13.31 -19.10
CA ALA A 227 0.36 12.60 -19.42
C ALA A 227 0.50 12.40 -20.95
N GLN A 228 -0.58 12.00 -21.63
CA GLN A 228 -0.61 11.84 -23.09
C GLN A 228 -0.39 13.18 -23.82
N ALA A 229 -1.04 14.26 -23.36
CA ALA A 229 -0.90 15.58 -23.96
C ALA A 229 0.53 16.12 -23.87
N ASN A 230 1.28 15.75 -22.82
CA ASN A 230 2.69 16.13 -22.64
C ASN A 230 3.70 15.12 -23.22
N GLY A 231 3.23 14.01 -23.81
CA GLY A 231 4.11 12.97 -24.34
C GLY A 231 4.85 12.15 -23.27
N TRP A 232 4.40 12.15 -22.02
CA TRP A 232 5.03 11.44 -20.90
C TRP A 232 4.60 9.97 -20.89
N GLU A 233 5.34 9.17 -21.62
CA GLU A 233 5.03 7.76 -21.88
C GLU A 233 4.98 6.93 -20.59
N LEU A 234 5.96 7.08 -19.69
CA LEU A 234 5.98 6.36 -18.41
C LEU A 234 4.81 6.75 -17.51
N ALA A 235 4.45 8.03 -17.41
CA ALA A 235 3.32 8.48 -16.62
C ALA A 235 2.00 7.95 -17.18
N THR A 236 1.88 7.86 -18.51
CA THR A 236 0.74 7.23 -19.19
C THR A 236 0.65 5.75 -18.81
N ALA A 237 1.76 5.00 -18.86
CA ALA A 237 1.79 3.59 -18.49
C ALA A 237 1.47 3.37 -16.99
N ARG A 238 1.98 4.21 -16.10
CA ARG A 238 1.62 4.18 -14.69
C ARG A 238 0.13 4.43 -14.45
N THR A 239 -0.45 5.37 -15.19
CA THR A 239 -1.91 5.60 -15.14
C THR A 239 -2.69 4.37 -15.62
N GLN A 240 -2.22 3.69 -16.66
CA GLN A 240 -2.83 2.43 -17.12
C GLN A 240 -2.72 1.34 -16.06
N LEU A 241 -1.59 1.21 -15.37
CA LEU A 241 -1.44 0.27 -14.25
C LEU A 241 -2.48 0.55 -13.15
N GLU A 242 -2.63 1.80 -12.70
CA GLU A 242 -3.60 2.10 -11.64
C GLU A 242 -5.05 1.93 -12.11
N ARG A 243 -5.36 2.21 -13.37
CA ARG A 243 -6.67 1.89 -13.95
C ARG A 243 -6.91 0.38 -14.04
N ALA A 244 -5.87 -0.39 -14.31
CA ALA A 244 -5.95 -1.84 -14.32
C ALA A 244 -6.23 -2.40 -12.92
N THR A 245 -5.55 -1.86 -11.89
CA THR A 245 -5.82 -2.27 -10.50
C THR A 245 -7.25 -1.93 -10.08
N ALA A 246 -7.77 -0.77 -10.51
CA ALA A 246 -9.17 -0.40 -10.29
C ALA A 246 -10.15 -1.34 -11.03
N SER A 247 -9.84 -1.71 -12.27
CA SER A 247 -10.66 -2.66 -13.05
C SER A 247 -10.65 -4.05 -12.40
N TRP A 248 -9.48 -4.50 -11.93
CA TRP A 248 -9.37 -5.78 -11.21
C TRP A 248 -10.21 -5.77 -9.93
N ALA A 249 -10.13 -4.68 -9.13
CA ALA A 249 -10.95 -4.50 -7.94
C ALA A 249 -12.47 -4.46 -8.25
N ALA A 250 -12.83 -3.95 -9.42
CA ALA A 250 -14.20 -3.97 -9.95
C ALA A 250 -14.58 -5.30 -10.64
N ARG A 251 -13.75 -6.35 -10.54
CA ARG A 251 -13.90 -7.67 -11.20
C ARG A 251 -13.91 -7.65 -12.73
N ASP A 252 -13.56 -6.54 -13.35
CA ASP A 252 -13.34 -6.47 -14.82
C ASP A 252 -11.93 -6.97 -15.16
N LYS A 253 -11.77 -8.30 -15.14
CA LYS A 253 -10.49 -8.97 -15.37
C LYS A 253 -9.97 -8.77 -16.79
N VAL A 254 -10.85 -8.67 -17.76
CA VAL A 254 -10.49 -8.50 -19.18
C VAL A 254 -9.84 -7.13 -19.40
N THR A 255 -10.49 -6.08 -18.92
CA THR A 255 -9.91 -4.72 -19.01
C THR A 255 -8.62 -4.60 -18.19
N ALA A 256 -8.57 -5.21 -16.99
CA ALA A 256 -7.36 -5.20 -16.16
C ALA A 256 -6.17 -5.83 -16.90
N GLU A 257 -6.32 -7.02 -17.46
CA GLU A 257 -5.25 -7.72 -18.18
C GLU A 257 -4.76 -6.95 -19.40
N ARG A 258 -5.69 -6.41 -20.20
CA ARG A 258 -5.35 -5.59 -21.37
C ARG A 258 -4.51 -4.37 -20.95
N LEU A 259 -4.97 -3.60 -19.97
CA LEU A 259 -4.28 -2.39 -19.50
C LEU A 259 -2.88 -2.70 -18.93
N ILE A 260 -2.72 -3.80 -18.19
CA ILE A 260 -1.42 -4.20 -17.66
C ILE A 260 -0.49 -4.66 -18.78
N SER A 261 -1.02 -5.42 -19.76
CA SER A 261 -0.23 -5.89 -20.90
C SER A 261 0.27 -4.73 -21.77
N GLU A 262 -0.49 -3.63 -21.85
CA GLU A 262 -0.06 -2.39 -22.51
C GLU A 262 0.96 -1.61 -21.67
N ALA A 263 0.79 -1.54 -20.34
CA ALA A 263 1.64 -0.76 -19.44
C ALA A 263 2.99 -1.42 -19.14
N TYR A 264 3.01 -2.74 -18.95
CA TYR A 264 4.19 -3.47 -18.47
C TYR A 264 5.43 -3.28 -19.35
N PRO A 265 5.39 -3.38 -20.69
CA PRO A 265 6.56 -3.20 -21.54
C PRO A 265 7.21 -1.82 -21.41
N VAL A 266 6.37 -0.78 -21.25
CA VAL A 266 6.84 0.60 -21.05
C VAL A 266 7.51 0.75 -19.70
N ILE A 267 6.85 0.29 -18.63
CA ILE A 267 7.35 0.33 -17.25
C ILE A 267 8.68 -0.43 -17.13
N ALA A 268 8.77 -1.62 -17.74
CA ALA A 268 9.97 -2.45 -17.74
C ALA A 268 11.14 -1.77 -18.50
N ARG A 269 10.87 -1.16 -19.66
CA ARG A 269 11.87 -0.41 -20.44
C ARG A 269 12.47 0.74 -19.65
N HIS A 270 11.67 1.43 -18.84
CA HIS A 270 12.14 2.50 -17.94
C HIS A 270 12.73 1.97 -16.62
N ALA A 271 12.92 0.65 -16.47
CA ALA A 271 13.49 0.00 -15.29
C ALA A 271 12.82 0.41 -13.96
N ARG A 272 11.49 0.53 -13.95
CA ARG A 272 10.69 0.82 -12.76
C ARG A 272 10.31 -0.47 -12.04
N ALA A 273 11.26 -1.04 -11.31
CA ALA A 273 11.14 -2.36 -10.69
C ALA A 273 9.91 -2.49 -9.78
N HIS A 274 9.59 -1.46 -8.99
CA HIS A 274 8.39 -1.42 -8.15
C HIS A 274 7.10 -1.54 -8.96
N ASP A 275 6.91 -0.71 -9.98
CA ASP A 275 5.72 -0.72 -10.82
C ASP A 275 5.64 -2.00 -11.68
N ALA A 276 6.79 -2.50 -12.18
CA ALA A 276 6.88 -3.76 -12.91
C ALA A 276 6.42 -4.95 -12.06
N SER A 277 6.84 -4.99 -10.78
CA SER A 277 6.42 -6.04 -9.84
C SER A 277 4.91 -5.97 -9.55
N ARG A 278 4.34 -4.77 -9.46
CA ARG A 278 2.89 -4.58 -9.32
C ARG A 278 2.14 -5.06 -10.57
N CYS A 279 2.64 -4.77 -11.77
CA CYS A 279 2.07 -5.33 -13.01
C CYS A 279 2.04 -6.86 -12.96
N LEU A 280 3.17 -7.49 -12.58
CA LEU A 280 3.28 -8.95 -12.49
C LEU A 280 2.38 -9.54 -11.39
N LEU A 281 2.21 -8.84 -10.26
CA LEU A 281 1.26 -9.26 -9.23
C LEU A 281 -0.15 -9.38 -9.80
N TYR A 282 -0.65 -8.35 -10.46
CA TYR A 282 -2.03 -8.33 -10.99
C TYR A 282 -2.21 -9.23 -12.21
N LEU A 283 -1.19 -9.39 -13.07
CA LEU A 283 -1.20 -10.39 -14.13
C LEU A 283 -1.33 -11.81 -13.56
N GLY A 284 -0.54 -12.11 -12.53
CA GLY A 284 -0.62 -13.39 -11.83
C GLY A 284 -2.01 -13.65 -11.23
N LEU A 285 -2.60 -12.64 -10.56
CA LEU A 285 -3.96 -12.73 -10.02
C LEU A 285 -5.01 -12.99 -11.11
N ASN A 286 -4.91 -12.31 -12.26
CA ASN A 286 -5.83 -12.55 -13.37
C ASN A 286 -5.68 -13.96 -13.97
N ARG A 287 -4.44 -14.41 -14.16
CA ARG A 287 -4.15 -15.74 -14.70
C ARG A 287 -4.57 -16.85 -13.73
N MET A 288 -4.34 -16.70 -12.45
CA MET A 288 -4.85 -17.60 -11.43
C MET A 288 -6.38 -17.69 -11.48
N ALA A 289 -7.05 -16.54 -11.58
CA ALA A 289 -8.51 -16.48 -11.64
C ALA A 289 -9.12 -17.08 -12.91
N THR A 290 -8.34 -17.35 -13.95
CA THR A 290 -8.73 -18.07 -15.17
C THR A 290 -8.24 -19.51 -15.21
N GLY A 291 -7.60 -19.99 -14.13
CA GLY A 291 -7.06 -21.36 -14.03
C GLY A 291 -5.67 -21.54 -14.67
N ALA A 292 -5.06 -20.49 -15.21
CA ALA A 292 -3.73 -20.54 -15.82
C ALA A 292 -2.62 -20.50 -14.72
N LEU A 293 -2.53 -21.57 -13.90
CA LEU A 293 -1.69 -21.62 -12.70
C LEU A 293 -0.21 -21.47 -13.01
N GLU A 294 0.31 -22.12 -14.06
CA GLU A 294 1.71 -22.00 -14.45
C GLU A 294 2.07 -20.57 -14.84
N ALA A 295 1.25 -19.94 -15.67
CA ALA A 295 1.48 -18.56 -16.07
C ALA A 295 1.33 -17.56 -14.91
N ALA A 296 0.47 -17.86 -13.91
CA ALA A 296 0.40 -17.08 -12.67
C ALA A 296 1.68 -17.23 -11.85
N ASN A 297 2.19 -18.45 -11.70
CA ASN A 297 3.42 -18.72 -10.97
C ASN A 297 4.63 -18.02 -11.60
N GLU A 298 4.77 -18.07 -12.93
CA GLU A 298 5.82 -17.35 -13.64
C GLU A 298 5.80 -15.85 -13.37
N CYS A 299 4.63 -15.22 -13.39
CA CYS A 299 4.48 -13.82 -13.05
C CYS A 299 4.96 -13.53 -11.62
N TRP A 300 4.57 -14.35 -10.66
CA TRP A 300 4.91 -14.13 -9.26
C TRP A 300 6.35 -14.48 -8.92
N GLU A 301 6.98 -15.43 -9.60
CA GLU A 301 8.43 -15.67 -9.49
C GLU A 301 9.26 -14.47 -9.99
N HIS A 302 8.79 -13.82 -11.06
CA HIS A 302 9.41 -12.59 -11.53
C HIS A 302 9.20 -11.42 -10.54
N ALA A 303 7.99 -11.26 -10.01
CA ALA A 303 7.70 -10.23 -9.00
C ALA A 303 8.48 -10.47 -7.71
N GLU A 304 8.62 -11.73 -7.26
CA GLU A 304 9.41 -12.12 -6.10
C GLU A 304 10.87 -11.67 -6.23
N ARG A 305 11.50 -11.92 -7.38
CA ARG A 305 12.88 -11.48 -7.63
C ARG A 305 13.01 -9.97 -7.50
N TYR A 306 12.12 -9.20 -8.12
CA TYR A 306 12.14 -7.75 -8.01
C TYR A 306 11.99 -7.25 -6.57
N TRP A 307 11.03 -7.81 -5.81
CA TRP A 307 10.82 -7.39 -4.42
C TRP A 307 11.99 -7.78 -3.51
N ARG A 308 12.64 -8.92 -3.79
CA ARG A 308 13.84 -9.37 -3.08
C ARG A 308 15.02 -8.43 -3.34
N ASP A 309 15.24 -8.07 -4.60
CA ASP A 309 16.30 -7.14 -5.01
C ASP A 309 16.08 -5.72 -4.45
N LEU A 310 14.82 -5.30 -4.33
CA LEU A 310 14.46 -4.02 -3.75
C LEU A 310 14.48 -4.01 -2.20
N GLY A 311 14.67 -5.15 -1.55
CA GLY A 311 14.64 -5.26 -0.09
C GLY A 311 13.29 -4.89 0.53
N LYS A 312 12.16 -5.27 -0.10
CA LYS A 312 10.79 -4.94 0.33
C LYS A 312 10.08 -6.17 0.93
N PRO A 313 10.34 -6.53 2.20
CA PRO A 313 9.84 -7.77 2.80
C PRO A 313 8.30 -7.86 2.86
N LEU A 314 7.59 -6.74 3.07
CA LEU A 314 6.13 -6.76 3.11
C LEU A 314 5.49 -7.09 1.76
N HIS A 315 6.09 -6.63 0.66
CA HIS A 315 5.64 -7.00 -0.69
C HIS A 315 6.00 -8.46 -1.02
N LEU A 316 7.20 -8.89 -0.61
CA LEU A 316 7.64 -10.27 -0.78
C LEU A 316 6.72 -11.25 -0.03
N HIS A 317 6.36 -10.95 1.21
CA HIS A 317 5.37 -11.68 1.99
C HIS A 317 4.06 -11.90 1.21
N ARG A 318 3.51 -10.84 0.59
CA ARG A 318 2.27 -10.94 -0.20
C ARG A 318 2.40 -11.88 -1.40
N ILE A 319 3.52 -11.81 -2.12
CA ILE A 319 3.77 -12.69 -3.28
C ILE A 319 3.86 -14.15 -2.83
N LEU A 320 4.59 -14.44 -1.76
CA LEU A 320 4.73 -15.81 -1.23
C LEU A 320 3.37 -16.38 -0.80
N LEU A 321 2.51 -15.56 -0.17
CA LEU A 321 1.13 -15.97 0.14
C LEU A 321 0.31 -16.26 -1.13
N GLN A 322 0.46 -15.47 -2.19
CA GLN A 322 -0.24 -15.78 -3.44
C GLN A 322 0.27 -17.08 -4.08
N ARG A 323 1.58 -17.31 -4.07
CA ARG A 323 2.18 -18.55 -4.59
C ARG A 323 1.73 -19.78 -3.80
N SER A 324 1.52 -19.66 -2.49
CA SER A 324 1.04 -20.79 -1.68
C SER A 324 -0.33 -21.31 -2.14
N TRP A 325 -1.21 -20.46 -2.68
CA TRP A 325 -2.47 -20.89 -3.28
C TRP A 325 -2.27 -21.83 -4.47
N ILE A 326 -1.27 -21.57 -5.31
CA ILE A 326 -0.97 -22.44 -6.46
C ILE A 326 -0.63 -23.84 -5.98
N GLU A 327 0.20 -23.95 -4.94
CA GLU A 327 0.60 -25.24 -4.40
C GLU A 327 -0.56 -25.96 -3.71
N VAL A 328 -1.48 -25.22 -3.07
CA VAL A 328 -2.75 -25.79 -2.56
C VAL A 328 -3.59 -26.38 -3.68
N PHE A 329 -3.75 -25.65 -4.80
CA PHE A 329 -4.51 -26.16 -5.96
C PHE A 329 -3.85 -27.35 -6.64
N ARG A 330 -2.53 -27.50 -6.52
CA ARG A 330 -1.79 -28.67 -7.01
C ARG A 330 -1.78 -29.83 -6.02
N GLY A 331 -2.39 -29.69 -4.83
CA GLY A 331 -2.32 -30.68 -3.77
C GLY A 331 -0.92 -30.82 -3.12
N ARG A 332 -0.05 -29.84 -3.30
CA ARG A 332 1.31 -29.81 -2.74
C ARG A 332 1.32 -29.03 -1.42
N PHE A 333 0.70 -29.62 -0.41
CA PHE A 333 0.48 -28.91 0.87
C PHE A 333 1.77 -28.62 1.62
N ALA A 334 2.78 -29.49 1.53
CA ALA A 334 4.07 -29.26 2.18
C ALA A 334 4.80 -28.04 1.59
N GLU A 335 4.77 -27.86 0.27
CA GLU A 335 5.34 -26.71 -0.42
C GLU A 335 4.56 -25.43 -0.10
N ALA A 336 3.24 -25.55 0.02
CA ALA A 336 2.41 -24.40 0.47
C ALA A 336 2.76 -23.95 1.89
N VAL A 337 2.97 -24.89 2.82
CA VAL A 337 3.40 -24.60 4.20
C VAL A 337 4.77 -23.92 4.20
N GLU A 338 5.71 -24.41 3.38
CA GLU A 338 7.05 -23.83 3.26
C GLU A 338 7.00 -22.37 2.76
N LEU A 339 6.21 -22.09 1.72
CA LEU A 339 6.02 -20.72 1.23
C LEU A 339 5.42 -19.79 2.28
N ILE A 340 4.48 -20.30 3.09
CA ILE A 340 3.89 -19.53 4.20
C ILE A 340 4.90 -19.30 5.32
N ALA A 341 5.79 -20.27 5.60
CA ALA A 341 6.88 -20.11 6.55
C ALA A 341 7.85 -19.01 6.10
N GLN A 342 8.26 -19.01 4.83
CA GLN A 342 9.08 -17.94 4.25
C GLN A 342 8.36 -16.58 4.29
N ALA A 343 7.06 -16.55 4.05
CA ALA A 343 6.26 -15.33 4.19
C ALA A 343 6.26 -14.81 5.64
N ARG A 344 6.25 -15.70 6.63
CA ARG A 344 6.37 -15.33 8.05
C ARG A 344 7.75 -14.74 8.37
N GLU A 345 8.82 -15.33 7.87
CA GLU A 345 10.18 -14.80 8.02
C GLU A 345 10.30 -13.38 7.47
N CYS A 346 9.63 -13.08 6.34
CA CYS A 346 9.56 -11.72 5.81
C CYS A 346 8.87 -10.75 6.77
N LEU A 347 7.80 -11.17 7.44
CA LEU A 347 7.14 -10.34 8.47
C LEU A 347 8.04 -10.16 9.70
N ASP A 348 8.68 -11.23 10.17
CA ASP A 348 9.55 -11.21 11.34
C ASP A 348 10.77 -10.31 11.12
N SER A 349 11.25 -10.21 9.89
CA SER A 349 12.35 -9.32 9.52
C SER A 349 11.95 -7.85 9.36
N SER A 350 10.66 -7.55 9.30
CA SER A 350 10.16 -6.19 9.08
C SER A 350 9.74 -5.54 10.41
N PRO A 351 10.32 -4.39 10.80
CA PRO A 351 9.91 -3.66 12.00
C PRO A 351 8.49 -3.06 11.90
N ARG A 352 7.86 -3.17 10.73
CA ARG A 352 6.55 -2.57 10.41
C ARG A 352 5.46 -3.61 10.17
N SER A 353 5.75 -4.89 10.41
CA SER A 353 4.74 -5.92 10.34
C SER A 353 3.65 -5.65 11.39
N SER A 354 2.39 -5.82 10.99
CA SER A 354 1.24 -5.65 11.85
C SER A 354 0.65 -7.00 12.26
N TRP A 355 -0.01 -7.05 13.40
CA TRP A 355 -0.70 -8.26 13.86
C TRP A 355 -1.73 -8.76 12.84
N LEU A 356 -2.34 -7.86 12.07
CA LEU A 356 -3.30 -8.20 11.02
C LEU A 356 -2.67 -9.03 9.89
N GLN A 357 -1.41 -8.75 9.54
CA GLN A 357 -0.68 -9.53 8.54
C GLN A 357 -0.41 -10.95 9.05
N TYR A 358 -0.05 -11.10 10.33
CA TYR A 358 0.09 -12.41 10.96
C TYR A 358 -1.24 -13.17 11.04
N ALA A 359 -2.33 -12.51 11.38
CA ALA A 359 -3.66 -13.13 11.41
C ALA A 359 -4.10 -13.63 10.02
N ARG A 360 -3.84 -12.86 8.97
CA ARG A 360 -4.09 -13.28 7.57
C ARG A 360 -3.22 -14.47 7.17
N LEU A 361 -1.95 -14.46 7.57
CA LEU A 361 -1.01 -15.56 7.31
C LEU A 361 -1.45 -16.83 8.02
N ASP A 362 -1.84 -16.75 9.30
CA ASP A 362 -2.34 -17.89 10.07
C ASP A 362 -3.66 -18.42 9.46
N SER A 363 -4.56 -17.54 9.04
CA SER A 363 -5.78 -17.94 8.33
C SER A 363 -5.47 -18.68 7.03
N GLN A 364 -4.47 -18.25 6.27
CA GLN A 364 -4.01 -18.93 5.05
C GLN A 364 -3.41 -20.30 5.37
N LEU A 365 -2.54 -20.38 6.38
CA LEU A 365 -1.97 -21.65 6.82
C LEU A 365 -3.05 -22.64 7.28
N GLY A 366 -4.05 -22.15 8.01
CA GLY A 366 -5.21 -22.95 8.37
C GLY A 366 -6.03 -23.43 7.18
N THR A 367 -6.04 -22.66 6.07
CA THR A 367 -6.66 -23.11 4.80
C THR A 367 -5.88 -24.27 4.18
N VAL A 368 -4.55 -24.24 4.25
CA VAL A 368 -3.70 -25.35 3.77
C VAL A 368 -3.98 -26.61 4.57
N TRP A 369 -3.97 -26.52 5.91
CA TRP A 369 -4.24 -27.66 6.78
C TRP A 369 -5.66 -28.23 6.58
N ARG A 370 -6.65 -27.38 6.37
CA ARG A 370 -8.01 -27.81 6.03
C ARG A 370 -8.05 -28.57 4.71
N ALA A 371 -7.42 -28.05 3.66
CA ALA A 371 -7.38 -28.69 2.34
C ALA A 371 -6.68 -30.06 2.40
N ASP A 372 -5.57 -30.14 3.14
CA ASP A 372 -4.82 -31.39 3.36
C ASP A 372 -5.65 -32.42 4.17
N ALA A 373 -6.39 -31.98 5.19
CA ALA A 373 -7.32 -32.83 5.95
C ALA A 373 -8.43 -33.41 5.05
N LEU A 374 -9.01 -32.58 4.19
CA LEU A 374 -10.04 -33.03 3.24
C LEU A 374 -9.48 -34.07 2.25
N THR A 375 -8.23 -33.92 1.82
CA THR A 375 -7.58 -34.90 0.96
C THR A 375 -7.37 -36.25 1.68
N ASP A 376 -7.00 -36.24 2.96
CA ASP A 376 -6.94 -37.48 3.77
C ASP A 376 -8.30 -38.21 3.85
N LEU A 377 -9.41 -37.47 3.80
CA LEU A 377 -10.77 -38.03 3.78
C LEU A 377 -11.23 -38.50 2.38
N GLY A 378 -10.32 -38.49 1.40
CA GLY A 378 -10.63 -38.87 0.04
C GLY A 378 -11.32 -37.79 -0.77
N PHE A 379 -11.21 -36.56 -0.31
CA PHE A 379 -11.74 -35.38 -0.93
C PHE A 379 -10.66 -34.85 -1.87
N ASP A 380 -10.77 -35.14 -3.15
CA ASP A 380 -9.81 -34.67 -4.13
C ASP A 380 -10.12 -33.22 -4.53
N GLY A 381 -9.88 -32.32 -3.59
CA GLY A 381 -9.99 -30.87 -3.83
C GLY A 381 -8.89 -30.31 -4.74
N ALA A 382 -7.82 -31.11 -4.97
CA ALA A 382 -6.75 -30.72 -5.86
C ALA A 382 -7.19 -30.69 -7.33
N GLY A 383 -8.20 -31.50 -7.69
CA GLY A 383 -8.69 -31.59 -9.05
C GLY A 383 -7.68 -32.20 -10.02
N ASP A 384 -8.08 -32.32 -11.28
CA ASP A 384 -7.17 -32.60 -12.37
C ASP A 384 -6.33 -31.33 -12.62
N PRO A 385 -4.99 -31.42 -12.80
CA PRO A 385 -4.16 -30.27 -13.17
C PRO A 385 -4.65 -29.53 -14.43
N SER A 386 -5.50 -30.16 -15.23
CA SER A 386 -6.16 -29.59 -16.40
C SER A 386 -7.49 -28.91 -16.10
N ASP A 387 -8.02 -29.01 -14.86
CA ASP A 387 -9.28 -28.38 -14.50
C ASP A 387 -9.16 -26.87 -14.50
N THR A 388 -10.20 -26.22 -15.02
CA THR A 388 -10.34 -24.78 -14.85
C THR A 388 -10.66 -24.45 -13.38
N TRP A 389 -10.30 -23.25 -12.96
CA TRP A 389 -10.64 -22.72 -11.64
C TRP A 389 -12.13 -22.91 -11.29
N ARG A 390 -13.03 -22.71 -12.25
CA ARG A 390 -14.48 -22.88 -12.05
C ARG A 390 -14.87 -24.33 -11.79
N GLU A 391 -14.22 -25.28 -12.43
CA GLU A 391 -14.46 -26.71 -12.22
C GLU A 391 -13.95 -27.14 -10.85
N ALA A 392 -12.76 -26.66 -10.45
CA ALA A 392 -12.22 -26.89 -9.11
C ALA A 392 -13.11 -26.26 -8.03
N GLU A 393 -13.55 -25.02 -8.20
CA GLU A 393 -14.47 -24.33 -7.29
C GLU A 393 -15.84 -25.01 -7.20
N ALA A 394 -16.42 -25.40 -8.33
CA ALA A 394 -17.69 -26.13 -8.39
C ALA A 394 -17.58 -27.51 -7.71
N ARG A 395 -16.47 -28.20 -7.88
CA ARG A 395 -16.20 -29.48 -7.23
C ARG A 395 -16.04 -29.30 -5.72
N ASN A 396 -15.29 -28.32 -5.28
CA ASN A 396 -15.16 -27.98 -3.88
C ASN A 396 -16.51 -27.61 -3.25
N ALA A 397 -17.33 -26.81 -3.94
CA ALA A 397 -18.65 -26.44 -3.47
C ALA A 397 -19.64 -27.62 -3.41
N ALA A 398 -19.60 -28.51 -4.41
CA ALA A 398 -20.45 -29.69 -4.45
C ALA A 398 -20.11 -30.72 -3.37
N SER A 399 -18.93 -30.63 -2.84
CA SER A 399 -18.38 -31.57 -1.88
C SER A 399 -18.40 -31.06 -0.44
N LEU A 400 -18.72 -29.80 -0.19
CA LEU A 400 -18.89 -29.23 1.14
C LEU A 400 -19.96 -30.00 1.95
N GLY A 401 -19.57 -30.43 3.15
CA GLY A 401 -20.47 -31.11 4.10
C GLY A 401 -20.62 -32.63 3.92
N VAL A 402 -19.88 -33.24 3.00
CA VAL A 402 -19.87 -34.70 2.85
C VAL A 402 -18.53 -35.25 3.36
N ILE A 403 -18.48 -35.63 4.64
CA ILE A 403 -17.32 -36.37 5.18
C ILE A 403 -17.41 -37.81 4.67
N ARG A 404 -16.37 -38.22 3.95
CA ARG A 404 -16.20 -39.60 3.46
C ARG A 404 -15.06 -40.27 4.20
N GLY A 405 -15.32 -41.39 4.79
CA GLY A 405 -14.32 -42.22 5.48
C GLY A 405 -14.93 -43.09 6.56
N GLU A 406 -14.33 -44.23 6.87
CA GLU A 406 -14.70 -45.00 8.05
C GLU A 406 -14.23 -44.24 9.30
N VAL A 407 -15.18 -43.97 10.20
CA VAL A 407 -14.89 -43.43 11.53
C VAL A 407 -13.85 -44.32 12.20
N ASP A 408 -12.87 -43.72 12.87
CA ASP A 408 -11.71 -44.40 13.50
C ASP A 408 -10.65 -45.03 12.58
N SER A 409 -10.72 -44.86 11.27
CA SER A 409 -9.61 -45.21 10.39
C SER A 409 -8.38 -44.33 10.69
N SER A 410 -7.21 -44.80 10.27
CA SER A 410 -5.96 -44.02 10.40
C SER A 410 -6.01 -42.72 9.59
N GLN A 411 -6.72 -42.73 8.47
CA GLN A 411 -6.97 -41.55 7.63
C GLN A 411 -7.86 -40.53 8.35
N HIS A 412 -8.97 -40.99 8.94
CA HIS A 412 -9.87 -40.14 9.73
C HIS A 412 -9.13 -39.46 10.90
N ARG A 413 -8.33 -40.24 11.68
CA ARG A 413 -7.55 -39.64 12.79
C ARG A 413 -6.53 -38.60 12.32
N ARG A 414 -5.88 -38.79 11.17
CA ARG A 414 -5.00 -37.77 10.60
C ARG A 414 -5.76 -36.52 10.17
N ALA A 415 -6.89 -36.69 9.51
CA ALA A 415 -7.74 -35.59 9.10
C ALA A 415 -8.23 -34.77 10.30
N VAL A 416 -8.71 -35.44 11.35
CA VAL A 416 -9.14 -34.78 12.60
C VAL A 416 -8.02 -33.95 13.21
N ALA A 417 -6.79 -34.47 13.32
CA ALA A 417 -5.65 -33.73 13.84
C ALA A 417 -5.30 -32.50 12.98
N LYS A 418 -5.45 -32.59 11.66
CA LYS A 418 -5.25 -31.45 10.74
C LYS A 418 -6.37 -30.42 10.85
N PHE A 419 -7.63 -30.83 11.02
CA PHE A 419 -8.75 -29.90 11.28
C PHE A 419 -8.58 -29.17 12.61
N GLU A 420 -8.15 -29.86 13.66
CA GLU A 420 -7.84 -29.22 14.94
C GLU A 420 -6.77 -28.14 14.77
N GLN A 421 -5.67 -28.47 14.07
CA GLN A 421 -4.62 -27.51 13.75
C GLN A 421 -5.12 -26.34 12.89
N ALA A 422 -5.99 -26.61 11.91
CA ALA A 422 -6.63 -25.57 11.10
C ALA A 422 -7.53 -24.66 11.95
N ALA A 423 -8.30 -25.21 12.88
CA ALA A 423 -9.16 -24.46 13.80
C ALA A 423 -8.34 -23.55 14.72
N GLU A 424 -7.23 -24.06 15.30
CA GLU A 424 -6.32 -23.27 16.13
C GLU A 424 -5.68 -22.07 15.42
N LEU A 425 -5.62 -22.10 14.09
CA LEU A 425 -5.12 -20.99 13.27
C LEU A 425 -6.25 -20.06 12.80
N LYS A 426 -7.32 -20.64 12.25
CA LYS A 426 -8.40 -19.86 11.61
C LYS A 426 -9.32 -19.18 12.59
N VAL A 427 -9.70 -19.84 13.68
CA VAL A 427 -10.67 -19.28 14.62
C VAL A 427 -10.09 -18.05 15.34
N PRO A 428 -8.90 -18.09 15.96
CA PRO A 428 -8.30 -16.90 16.58
C PRO A 428 -8.12 -15.75 15.60
N ALA A 429 -7.65 -16.05 14.37
CA ALA A 429 -7.46 -15.05 13.33
C ALA A 429 -8.80 -14.40 12.93
N ALA A 430 -9.85 -15.19 12.75
CA ALA A 430 -11.18 -14.68 12.41
C ALA A 430 -11.76 -13.80 13.51
N LEU A 431 -11.63 -14.21 14.78
CA LEU A 431 -12.10 -13.45 15.94
C LEU A 431 -11.35 -12.12 16.06
N ALA A 432 -10.01 -12.14 15.98
CA ALA A 432 -9.20 -10.94 16.07
C ALA A 432 -9.51 -9.95 14.94
N VAL A 433 -9.61 -10.41 13.70
CA VAL A 433 -9.94 -9.55 12.55
C VAL A 433 -11.39 -9.04 12.62
N ASP A 434 -12.33 -9.85 13.10
CA ASP A 434 -13.72 -9.41 13.25
C ASP A 434 -13.86 -8.36 14.35
N SER A 435 -13.07 -8.42 15.41
CA SER A 435 -13.12 -7.47 16.52
C SER A 435 -12.83 -6.03 16.10
N VAL A 436 -12.02 -5.82 15.04
CA VAL A 436 -11.70 -4.49 14.50
C VAL A 436 -12.94 -3.68 14.16
N ARG A 437 -13.99 -4.31 13.62
CA ARG A 437 -15.24 -3.61 13.27
C ARG A 437 -15.89 -2.87 14.44
N TYR A 438 -15.65 -3.31 15.68
CA TYR A 438 -16.19 -2.64 16.87
C TYR A 438 -15.49 -1.30 17.13
N SER A 439 -14.27 -1.13 16.64
CA SER A 439 -13.48 0.09 16.76
C SER A 439 -13.70 1.07 15.61
N ILE A 440 -14.42 0.67 14.55
CA ILE A 440 -14.69 1.53 13.39
C ILE A 440 -15.93 2.37 13.68
N ALA A 441 -15.76 3.70 13.75
CA ALA A 441 -16.83 4.63 14.06
C ALA A 441 -17.85 4.78 12.92
N ASP A 442 -17.38 4.81 11.65
CA ASP A 442 -18.24 4.96 10.48
C ASP A 442 -19.00 3.67 10.15
N ALA A 443 -20.33 3.78 9.98
CA ALA A 443 -21.20 2.63 9.76
C ALA A 443 -20.97 1.95 8.41
N ASP A 444 -20.68 2.71 7.36
CA ASP A 444 -20.46 2.16 6.02
C ASP A 444 -19.11 1.44 5.96
N ALA A 445 -18.06 2.01 6.57
CA ALA A 445 -16.76 1.36 6.69
C ALA A 445 -16.86 0.07 7.52
N ARG A 446 -17.60 0.10 8.61
CA ARG A 446 -17.89 -1.07 9.45
C ARG A 446 -18.58 -2.18 8.66
N SER A 447 -19.58 -1.83 7.86
CA SER A 447 -20.28 -2.76 6.99
C SER A 447 -19.36 -3.36 5.93
N ARG A 448 -18.53 -2.54 5.31
CA ARG A 448 -17.52 -3.01 4.34
C ARG A 448 -16.51 -3.95 4.99
N TRP A 449 -15.96 -3.58 6.16
CA TRP A 449 -15.06 -4.46 6.90
C TRP A 449 -15.72 -5.80 7.21
N ALA A 450 -16.93 -5.77 7.75
CA ALA A 450 -17.67 -6.97 8.10
C ALA A 450 -17.91 -7.87 6.88
N THR A 451 -18.25 -7.31 5.73
CA THR A 451 -18.60 -8.06 4.52
C THR A 451 -17.37 -8.59 3.79
N TYR A 452 -16.34 -7.78 3.64
CA TYR A 452 -15.23 -8.10 2.73
C TYR A 452 -13.97 -8.59 3.44
N VAL A 453 -13.84 -8.31 4.74
CA VAL A 453 -12.66 -8.71 5.52
C VAL A 453 -13.01 -9.79 6.53
N SER A 454 -14.01 -9.53 7.41
CA SER A 454 -14.36 -10.47 8.47
C SER A 454 -15.11 -11.71 7.97
N ALA A 455 -16.11 -11.52 7.11
CA ALA A 455 -16.99 -12.61 6.68
C ALA A 455 -16.24 -13.77 6.00
N PRO A 456 -15.27 -13.57 5.10
CA PRO A 456 -14.50 -14.67 4.51
C PRO A 456 -13.69 -15.46 5.57
N LEU A 457 -13.11 -14.77 6.56
CA LEU A 457 -12.35 -15.42 7.63
C LEU A 457 -13.26 -16.25 8.55
N LEU A 458 -14.40 -15.68 8.95
CA LEU A 458 -15.41 -16.38 9.74
C LEU A 458 -15.99 -17.57 8.98
N ALA A 459 -16.30 -17.41 7.68
CA ALA A 459 -16.76 -18.53 6.85
C ALA A 459 -15.73 -19.67 6.83
N GLY A 460 -14.44 -19.34 6.76
CA GLY A 460 -13.37 -20.32 6.87
C GLY A 460 -13.30 -21.01 8.23
N ALA A 461 -13.55 -20.30 9.33
CA ALA A 461 -13.63 -20.86 10.68
C ALA A 461 -14.84 -21.80 10.82
N PHE A 462 -16.02 -21.38 10.33
CA PHE A 462 -17.21 -22.22 10.29
C PHE A 462 -16.99 -23.49 9.46
N ALA A 463 -16.37 -23.38 8.29
CA ALA A 463 -16.11 -24.53 7.43
C ALA A 463 -15.23 -25.57 8.13
N VAL A 464 -14.16 -25.14 8.80
CA VAL A 464 -13.32 -26.05 9.58
C VAL A 464 -14.07 -26.72 10.70
N ALA A 465 -14.83 -25.95 11.50
CA ALA A 465 -15.60 -26.48 12.62
C ALA A 465 -16.67 -27.50 12.14
N TRP A 466 -17.32 -27.21 11.02
CA TRP A 466 -18.32 -28.08 10.40
C TRP A 466 -17.70 -29.38 9.85
N GLU A 467 -16.62 -29.29 9.10
CA GLU A 467 -15.95 -30.46 8.50
C GLU A 467 -15.22 -31.32 9.55
N TRP A 468 -14.81 -30.71 10.65
CA TRP A 468 -14.29 -31.41 11.83
C TRP A 468 -15.39 -32.13 12.64
N GLU A 469 -16.66 -31.84 12.34
CA GLU A 469 -17.82 -32.31 13.13
C GLU A 469 -17.78 -31.85 14.61
N ASN A 470 -17.09 -30.75 14.89
CA ASN A 470 -17.05 -30.17 16.23
C ASN A 470 -18.29 -29.33 16.47
N THR A 471 -19.37 -30.01 16.92
CA THR A 471 -20.70 -29.38 17.15
C THR A 471 -20.67 -28.32 18.23
N GLU A 472 -19.79 -28.43 19.23
CA GLU A 472 -19.61 -27.43 20.28
C GLU A 472 -19.06 -26.14 19.67
N LEU A 473 -17.96 -26.21 18.92
CA LEU A 473 -17.36 -25.05 18.25
C LEU A 473 -18.34 -24.42 17.24
N VAL A 474 -19.10 -25.24 16.49
CA VAL A 474 -20.12 -24.71 15.56
C VAL A 474 -21.18 -23.93 16.34
N SER A 475 -21.66 -24.45 17.48
CA SER A 475 -22.66 -23.77 18.32
C SER A 475 -22.12 -22.44 18.86
N GLU A 476 -20.89 -22.43 19.37
CA GLU A 476 -20.23 -21.21 19.87
C GLU A 476 -20.03 -20.16 18.78
N LEU A 477 -19.64 -20.58 17.56
CA LEU A 477 -19.51 -19.69 16.41
C LEU A 477 -20.87 -19.10 15.97
N ILE A 478 -21.97 -19.89 16.04
CA ILE A 478 -23.34 -19.41 15.77
C ILE A 478 -23.73 -18.35 16.80
N GLU A 479 -23.52 -18.60 18.08
CA GLU A 479 -23.80 -17.65 19.14
C GLU A 479 -23.01 -16.36 18.98
N TYR A 480 -21.70 -16.48 18.73
CA TYR A 480 -20.84 -15.33 18.43
C TYR A 480 -21.36 -14.52 17.24
N HIS A 481 -21.71 -15.21 16.15
CA HIS A 481 -22.21 -14.54 14.94
C HIS A 481 -23.55 -13.86 15.17
N SER A 482 -24.46 -14.51 15.89
CA SER A 482 -25.80 -13.98 16.19
C SER A 482 -25.75 -12.74 17.09
N ALA A 483 -24.80 -12.70 18.01
CA ALA A 483 -24.61 -11.59 18.94
C ALA A 483 -23.92 -10.35 18.31
N ARG A 484 -23.47 -10.41 17.06
CA ARG A 484 -22.70 -9.34 16.38
C ARG A 484 -23.46 -8.02 16.13
N GLY A 485 -24.74 -7.93 16.45
CA GLY A 485 -25.58 -6.75 16.17
C GLY A 485 -25.78 -5.79 17.34
N THR A 486 -25.11 -5.96 18.46
CA THR A 486 -25.31 -5.09 19.63
C THR A 486 -24.64 -3.73 19.44
N PHE A 487 -25.39 -2.65 19.74
CA PHE A 487 -24.95 -1.28 19.61
C PHE A 487 -24.70 -0.66 20.98
N SER A 488 -23.62 0.10 21.12
CA SER A 488 -23.41 0.95 22.29
C SER A 488 -24.14 2.29 22.09
N THR A 489 -24.80 2.78 23.12
CA THR A 489 -25.43 4.12 23.14
C THR A 489 -24.45 5.22 23.58
N ALA A 490 -23.18 4.89 23.85
CA ALA A 490 -22.21 5.89 24.22
C ALA A 490 -22.01 6.90 23.07
N PRO A 491 -22.02 8.21 23.35
CA PRO A 491 -21.80 9.21 22.33
C PRO A 491 -20.40 9.00 21.75
N ALA A 492 -20.32 8.86 20.43
CA ALA A 492 -19.03 8.81 19.73
C ALA A 492 -18.29 10.11 20.01
N GLN A 493 -17.07 10.01 20.53
CA GLN A 493 -16.18 11.16 20.50
C GLN A 493 -16.02 11.57 19.04
N ARG A 494 -16.18 12.86 18.76
CA ARG A 494 -15.91 13.44 17.45
C ARG A 494 -14.42 13.23 17.17
N GLU A 495 -14.09 12.15 16.55
CA GLU A 495 -12.77 11.98 15.99
C GLU A 495 -12.79 12.47 14.55
N THR A 496 -11.77 13.19 14.23
CA THR A 496 -11.46 13.86 12.97
C THR A 496 -11.26 12.90 11.81
N ASP A 497 -11.56 11.63 11.94
CA ASP A 497 -11.09 10.58 11.05
C ASP A 497 -12.21 9.85 10.32
N ASP A 498 -13.08 10.60 9.64
CA ASP A 498 -13.96 10.03 8.62
C ASP A 498 -13.18 9.23 7.55
N TRP A 499 -11.94 9.58 7.33
CA TRP A 499 -11.03 8.89 6.43
C TRP A 499 -10.53 7.56 6.95
N ALA A 500 -10.11 7.53 8.21
CA ALA A 500 -9.65 6.29 8.86
C ALA A 500 -10.73 5.21 8.81
N SER A 501 -11.98 5.62 8.97
CA SER A 501 -13.12 4.71 8.95
C SER A 501 -13.51 4.25 7.53
N THR A 502 -13.07 4.94 6.47
CA THR A 502 -13.33 4.56 5.07
C THR A 502 -12.20 3.78 4.43
N ALA A 503 -11.00 3.79 5.02
CA ALA A 503 -9.88 3.01 4.53
C ALA A 503 -10.19 1.51 4.71
N THR A 504 -10.38 0.79 3.62
CA THR A 504 -10.67 -0.65 3.63
C THR A 504 -9.53 -1.40 2.97
N ALA A 505 -9.31 -2.65 3.37
CA ALA A 505 -8.60 -3.57 2.51
C ALA A 505 -9.24 -3.56 1.11
N PRO A 506 -8.50 -3.86 0.02
CA PRO A 506 -9.04 -3.77 -1.33
C PRO A 506 -10.37 -4.50 -1.42
N VAL A 507 -11.43 -3.73 -1.58
CA VAL A 507 -12.79 -4.24 -1.64
C VAL A 507 -13.01 -4.71 -3.06
N VAL A 508 -13.17 -5.99 -3.21
CA VAL A 508 -13.75 -6.55 -4.43
C VAL A 508 -15.25 -6.31 -4.36
N ALA A 509 -15.69 -5.15 -4.80
CA ALA A 509 -17.11 -4.86 -4.90
C ALA A 509 -17.72 -5.69 -6.05
N GLU A 510 -18.73 -6.46 -5.76
CA GLU A 510 -19.66 -6.91 -6.81
C GLU A 510 -20.43 -5.70 -7.29
N ALA A 511 -20.07 -5.20 -8.46
CA ALA A 511 -20.62 -3.96 -8.99
C ALA A 511 -22.13 -4.03 -9.30
N ASP A 512 -22.70 -5.23 -9.42
CA ASP A 512 -24.05 -5.43 -9.97
C ASP A 512 -25.10 -5.98 -8.99
N SER A 513 -24.74 -6.32 -7.77
CA SER A 513 -25.68 -7.05 -6.90
C SER A 513 -26.20 -6.27 -5.69
N ASN A 514 -25.68 -5.07 -5.39
CA ASN A 514 -26.16 -4.30 -4.25
C ASN A 514 -26.16 -2.79 -4.49
N PRO A 515 -27.31 -2.20 -4.85
CA PRO A 515 -27.42 -0.75 -5.07
C PRO A 515 -27.11 0.08 -3.80
N ALA A 516 -27.18 -0.49 -2.62
CA ALA A 516 -26.81 0.18 -1.38
C ALA A 516 -25.27 0.38 -1.26
N LEU A 517 -24.48 -0.56 -1.78
CA LEU A 517 -23.01 -0.44 -1.85
C LEU A 517 -22.56 0.57 -2.91
N ALA A 518 -23.24 0.62 -4.05
CA ALA A 518 -23.00 1.63 -5.07
C ALA A 518 -23.36 3.04 -4.55
N ALA A 519 -24.40 3.17 -3.74
CA ALA A 519 -24.79 4.42 -3.10
C ALA A 519 -23.82 4.84 -1.97
N ALA A 520 -23.25 3.87 -1.22
CA ALA A 520 -22.25 4.14 -0.18
C ALA A 520 -20.92 4.66 -0.78
N GLY A 521 -20.54 4.18 -1.96
CA GLY A 521 -19.37 4.68 -2.70
C GLY A 521 -19.57 6.07 -3.31
N ALA A 522 -20.82 6.53 -3.45
CA ALA A 522 -21.15 7.84 -3.99
C ALA A 522 -21.25 8.95 -2.92
N THR A 523 -21.22 8.60 -1.63
CA THR A 523 -21.19 9.59 -0.56
C THR A 523 -19.77 10.06 -0.36
N SER A 524 -19.49 11.29 -0.80
CA SER A 524 -18.23 11.97 -0.52
C SER A 524 -17.90 11.88 0.96
N PRO A 525 -16.71 11.39 1.36
CA PRO A 525 -16.29 11.32 2.75
C PRO A 525 -16.15 12.71 3.40
N PHE A 526 -16.18 13.78 2.60
CA PHE A 526 -15.97 15.17 3.00
C PHE A 526 -17.24 15.94 3.28
N ARG A 527 -18.25 15.35 3.90
CA ARG A 527 -19.32 16.19 4.46
C ARG A 527 -19.02 16.48 5.92
N PRO A 528 -18.47 17.67 6.25
CA PRO A 528 -18.35 18.08 7.64
C PRO A 528 -19.76 18.17 8.23
N GLY A 529 -20.02 17.41 9.28
CA GLY A 529 -21.24 17.55 10.07
C GLY A 529 -22.21 16.38 10.07
N ARG A 530 -21.90 15.22 9.48
CA ARG A 530 -22.70 14.02 9.79
C ARG A 530 -22.40 13.56 11.22
N PRO A 531 -23.41 13.38 12.05
CA PRO A 531 -23.20 12.77 13.35
C PRO A 531 -22.61 11.37 13.13
N THR A 532 -21.43 11.12 13.68
CA THR A 532 -20.85 9.78 13.76
C THR A 532 -21.86 8.89 14.44
N LEU A 533 -22.35 7.90 13.70
CA LEU A 533 -23.27 6.93 14.24
C LEU A 533 -22.58 6.09 15.32
N THR A 534 -23.35 5.64 16.23
CA THR A 534 -23.06 4.81 17.37
C THR A 534 -21.87 3.87 17.19
N ARG A 535 -20.85 4.02 18.01
CA ARG A 535 -19.75 3.07 18.11
C ARG A 535 -20.29 1.74 18.61
N LEU A 536 -19.98 0.65 17.92
CA LEU A 536 -20.19 -0.69 18.44
C LEU A 536 -19.08 -0.97 19.46
N GLY A 537 -19.46 -1.24 20.70
CA GLY A 537 -18.54 -1.79 21.68
C GLY A 537 -18.27 -3.27 21.40
N PRO A 538 -17.14 -3.82 21.85
CA PRO A 538 -16.95 -5.27 21.87
C PRO A 538 -18.07 -5.91 22.71
N LEU A 539 -18.52 -7.08 22.26
CA LEU A 539 -19.53 -7.81 22.98
C LEU A 539 -18.97 -8.34 24.31
N PRO A 540 -19.73 -8.32 25.38
CA PRO A 540 -19.34 -9.03 26.58
C PRO A 540 -19.13 -10.51 26.25
N PRO A 541 -18.25 -11.20 26.97
CA PRO A 541 -18.09 -12.64 26.82
C PRO A 541 -19.43 -13.34 27.00
N LEU A 542 -19.81 -14.13 26.00
CA LEU A 542 -21.04 -14.90 26.05
C LEU A 542 -20.84 -16.21 26.85
N GLN A 543 -21.84 -16.63 27.60
CA GLN A 543 -21.87 -17.89 28.30
C GLN A 543 -23.10 -18.66 27.85
N MET A 544 -22.91 -19.91 27.43
CA MET A 544 -24.02 -20.77 27.02
C MET A 544 -24.90 -21.18 28.23
N GLN A 545 -24.30 -21.19 29.42
CA GLN A 545 -24.95 -21.47 30.70
C GLN A 545 -24.39 -20.52 31.76
N PRO A 546 -25.17 -20.21 32.83
CA PRO A 546 -24.76 -19.23 33.84
C PRO A 546 -23.39 -19.49 34.49
N ASP A 547 -23.01 -20.74 34.65
CA ASP A 547 -21.76 -21.16 35.29
C ASP A 547 -20.73 -21.72 34.29
N ALA A 548 -21.03 -21.69 33.00
CA ALA A 548 -20.12 -22.18 31.97
C ALA A 548 -19.00 -21.15 31.67
N PRO A 549 -17.84 -21.60 31.21
CA PRO A 549 -16.82 -20.70 30.66
C PRO A 549 -17.38 -19.90 29.47
N THR A 550 -16.80 -18.76 29.23
CA THR A 550 -17.14 -17.94 28.05
C THR A 550 -16.92 -18.72 26.76
N ILE A 551 -17.81 -18.54 25.78
CA ILE A 551 -17.69 -19.22 24.49
C ILE A 551 -16.35 -18.95 23.85
N MET A 552 -15.80 -19.96 23.17
CA MET A 552 -14.52 -19.89 22.46
C MET A 552 -13.35 -19.40 23.34
N SER A 553 -13.38 -19.65 24.65
CA SER A 553 -12.36 -19.17 25.61
C SER A 553 -10.94 -19.57 25.20
N HIS A 554 -10.76 -20.80 24.71
CA HIS A 554 -9.48 -21.27 24.18
C HIS A 554 -8.99 -20.42 22.99
N TYR A 555 -9.83 -20.21 22.00
CA TYR A 555 -9.47 -19.46 20.78
C TYR A 555 -9.29 -17.96 21.04
N ARG A 556 -10.03 -17.41 22.01
CA ARG A 556 -9.84 -16.02 22.46
C ARG A 556 -8.48 -15.84 23.15
N ALA A 557 -8.08 -16.81 23.98
CA ALA A 557 -6.77 -16.81 24.60
C ALA A 557 -5.65 -16.89 23.55
N LEU A 558 -5.83 -17.71 22.51
CA LEU A 558 -4.88 -17.76 21.38
C LEU A 558 -4.82 -16.45 20.59
N ALA A 559 -5.96 -15.78 20.37
CA ALA A 559 -5.98 -14.48 19.69
C ALA A 559 -5.22 -13.43 20.50
N LEU A 560 -5.42 -13.38 21.81
CA LEU A 560 -4.67 -12.50 22.70
C LEU A 560 -3.17 -12.82 22.68
N GLN A 561 -2.81 -14.08 22.79
CA GLN A 561 -1.41 -14.50 22.81
C GLN A 561 -0.67 -14.19 21.50
N ARG A 562 -1.31 -14.46 20.35
CA ARG A 562 -0.65 -14.34 19.02
C ARG A 562 -0.67 -12.93 18.46
N TYR A 563 -1.76 -12.21 18.71
CA TYR A 563 -2.02 -10.91 18.05
C TYR A 563 -2.13 -9.74 19.03
N GLY A 564 -2.05 -9.99 20.33
CA GLY A 564 -2.28 -8.96 21.33
C GLY A 564 -3.73 -8.44 21.37
N CYS A 565 -4.67 -9.15 20.72
CA CYS A 565 -6.05 -8.73 20.53
C CYS A 565 -6.96 -9.42 21.56
N ASP A 566 -7.42 -8.68 22.57
CA ASP A 566 -8.48 -9.16 23.43
C ASP A 566 -9.84 -8.89 22.77
N VAL A 567 -10.37 -9.93 22.12
CA VAL A 567 -11.64 -9.83 21.36
C VAL A 567 -12.87 -9.55 22.22
N THR A 568 -12.71 -9.51 23.53
CA THR A 568 -13.80 -9.25 24.51
C THR A 568 -13.64 -7.93 25.24
N ALA A 569 -12.47 -7.32 25.23
CA ALA A 569 -12.21 -6.05 25.89
C ALA A 569 -12.81 -4.87 25.11
N ALA A 570 -13.12 -3.80 25.85
CA ALA A 570 -13.44 -2.53 25.27
C ALA A 570 -12.15 -1.90 24.72
N GLU A 571 -11.77 -2.26 23.52
CA GLU A 571 -10.64 -1.63 22.87
C GLU A 571 -10.95 -0.16 22.57
N PRO A 572 -9.98 0.74 22.74
CA PRO A 572 -10.13 2.12 22.29
C PRO A 572 -10.36 2.14 20.77
N ALA A 573 -11.09 3.13 20.28
CA ALA A 573 -11.25 3.31 18.84
C ALA A 573 -9.87 3.41 18.20
N TRP A 574 -9.68 2.72 17.09
CA TRP A 574 -8.45 2.78 16.36
C TRP A 574 -8.26 4.19 15.82
N SER A 575 -7.17 4.81 16.20
CA SER A 575 -6.75 6.11 15.65
C SER A 575 -6.18 5.95 14.25
N THR A 576 -5.79 4.72 13.89
CA THR A 576 -5.25 4.37 12.59
C THR A 576 -5.92 3.09 12.10
N TRP A 577 -6.15 3.00 10.80
CA TRP A 577 -6.66 1.78 10.18
C TRP A 577 -5.56 0.72 10.16
N PRO A 578 -5.85 -0.53 10.56
CA PRO A 578 -4.85 -1.59 10.58
C PRO A 578 -4.43 -2.06 9.20
#